data_bd567270117d21fb5550bbcc28b22fd1
#
_entry.id   bd567270117d21fb5550bbcc28b22fd1
#
_cell.length_a   1.000
_cell.length_b   1.000
_cell.length_c   1.000
_cell.angle_alpha   90.00
_cell.angle_beta   90.00
_cell.angle_gamma   90.00
#
_symmetry.space_group_name_H-M   'P 1'
#
loop_
_entity.id
_entity.type
_entity.pdbx_description
1 polymer ?
#
loop_
_entity_poly.entity_id
_entity_poly.type
_entity_poly.pdbx_seq_one_letter_code
_entity_poly.pdbx_strand_id
1 'polypeptide(L)'
;MDSGSNQVQEIAYTLNALVFVLEQLSDRGMDIEPIFNHLHIELAVGSEYFIEIAKFRALNSLLHAVSKTYGVTDFKHTVTAKTSIWSKSVTDAHTNLLRATTEAMSAILGNVDGVLIDAYDNEFNAPSPFSKRIAGNISTILKEESYFGKVANPVDGAYYIEEATTKISEKALALFKSIEALGGFYNAFENEIIQQQIAEIRQEKIKRMSQRRLPMVGVNKYPNLMEKISATMLSEGAKPQTKVLVPRRASLEIEAIRKTTEVLVEEINKRPIVELASFGNLTMRKARAAFSYDFLGVSGFEVWQEKNYESAQTAAKVSATSNSDVVVICSSDPDYEASALTFVQTFRSHNSEKVLLLAGNPVNILDALKAAGLDDCIHMKSDVIQTIAKIQKKVQKNIKALEV
;
A
#
# COMPACT_ATOMS: atom_id res chain seq x y z
N MET A 1 -10.72 -5.27 7.38
CA MET A 1 -9.36 -4.82 6.92
C MET A 1 -9.05 -5.31 5.51
N ASP A 2 -9.14 -6.58 5.24
CA ASP A 2 -8.67 -7.20 3.99
C ASP A 2 -9.34 -6.71 2.70
N SER A 3 -10.54 -6.16 2.79
CA SER A 3 -11.22 -5.50 1.65
C SER A 3 -10.96 -3.99 1.55
N GLY A 4 -10.05 -3.44 2.36
CA GLY A 4 -9.63 -2.05 2.36
C GLY A 4 -10.27 -1.15 3.42
N SER A 5 -11.10 -1.69 4.35
CA SER A 5 -11.65 -0.94 5.47
C SER A 5 -10.55 -0.40 6.42
N ASN A 6 -10.92 0.55 7.26
CA ASN A 6 -10.07 0.99 8.36
C ASN A 6 -10.47 0.32 9.68
N GLN A 7 -9.71 0.56 10.74
CA GLN A 7 -9.89 -0.04 12.07
C GLN A 7 -11.26 0.31 12.70
N VAL A 8 -11.74 1.52 12.49
CA VAL A 8 -13.05 1.98 12.98
C VAL A 8 -14.18 1.18 12.32
N GLN A 9 -14.12 1.02 11.00
CA GLN A 9 -15.11 0.26 10.23
C GLN A 9 -15.07 -1.23 10.61
N GLU A 10 -13.89 -1.80 10.78
CA GLU A 10 -13.76 -3.21 11.15
C GLU A 10 -14.43 -3.49 12.50
N ILE A 11 -14.19 -2.67 13.53
CA ILE A 11 -14.83 -2.81 14.83
C ILE A 11 -16.35 -2.59 14.72
N ALA A 12 -16.79 -1.50 14.12
CA ALA A 12 -18.20 -1.14 14.05
C ALA A 12 -19.02 -2.25 13.36
N TYR A 13 -18.58 -2.72 12.20
CA TYR A 13 -19.33 -3.76 11.47
C TYR A 13 -19.25 -5.13 12.15
N THR A 14 -18.15 -5.41 12.88
CA THR A 14 -18.07 -6.62 13.72
C THR A 14 -19.13 -6.56 14.83
N LEU A 15 -19.29 -5.42 15.50
CA LEU A 15 -20.32 -5.25 16.53
C LEU A 15 -21.73 -5.31 15.95
N ASN A 16 -21.99 -4.68 14.77
CA ASN A 16 -23.29 -4.79 14.10
C ASN A 16 -23.60 -6.25 13.72
N ALA A 17 -22.62 -6.99 13.21
CA ALA A 17 -22.79 -8.40 12.90
C ALA A 17 -23.03 -9.24 14.17
N LEU A 18 -22.36 -8.94 15.28
CA LEU A 18 -22.58 -9.57 16.58
C LEU A 18 -24.02 -9.35 17.05
N VAL A 19 -24.49 -8.09 17.08
CA VAL A 19 -25.85 -7.75 17.49
C VAL A 19 -26.88 -8.49 16.63
N PHE A 20 -26.71 -8.49 15.32
CA PHE A 20 -27.58 -9.26 14.43
C PHE A 20 -27.63 -10.76 14.81
N VAL A 21 -26.47 -11.39 15.07
CA VAL A 21 -26.41 -12.81 15.48
C VAL A 21 -27.09 -13.02 16.84
N LEU A 22 -26.86 -12.14 17.81
CA LEU A 22 -27.48 -12.19 19.14
C LEU A 22 -29.01 -12.17 19.04
N GLU A 23 -29.57 -11.22 18.26
CA GLU A 23 -31.00 -11.10 18.05
C GLU A 23 -31.58 -12.34 17.36
N GLN A 24 -30.95 -12.80 16.27
CA GLN A 24 -31.40 -13.98 15.52
C GLN A 24 -31.37 -15.27 16.33
N LEU A 25 -30.40 -15.44 17.23
CA LEU A 25 -30.33 -16.62 18.09
C LEU A 25 -31.28 -16.52 19.28
N SER A 26 -31.46 -15.34 19.85
CA SER A 26 -32.44 -15.06 20.91
C SER A 26 -33.88 -15.29 20.42
N ASP A 27 -34.23 -14.84 19.23
CA ASP A 27 -35.54 -15.07 18.60
C ASP A 27 -35.83 -16.56 18.39
N ARG A 28 -34.79 -17.39 18.29
CA ARG A 28 -34.89 -18.86 18.20
C ARG A 28 -34.91 -19.55 19.57
N GLY A 29 -34.93 -18.76 20.66
CA GLY A 29 -35.03 -19.27 22.02
C GLY A 29 -33.70 -19.62 22.69
N MET A 30 -32.58 -19.14 22.16
CA MET A 30 -31.27 -19.29 22.84
C MET A 30 -31.10 -18.16 23.87
N ASP A 31 -30.60 -18.53 25.05
CA ASP A 31 -30.20 -17.56 26.07
C ASP A 31 -28.99 -16.74 25.61
N ILE A 32 -28.96 -15.47 25.96
CA ILE A 32 -27.93 -14.52 25.51
C ILE A 32 -26.56 -14.82 26.13
N GLU A 33 -26.49 -15.15 27.43
CA GLU A 33 -25.24 -15.40 28.13
C GLU A 33 -24.41 -16.54 27.52
N PRO A 34 -24.96 -17.72 27.20
CA PRO A 34 -24.25 -18.76 26.48
C PRO A 34 -23.69 -18.32 25.13
N ILE A 35 -24.38 -17.43 24.40
CA ILE A 35 -23.89 -16.94 23.12
C ILE A 35 -22.60 -16.12 23.31
N PHE A 36 -22.59 -15.21 24.30
CA PHE A 36 -21.38 -14.46 24.63
C PHE A 36 -20.22 -15.36 25.07
N ASN A 37 -20.48 -16.41 25.86
CA ASN A 37 -19.46 -17.34 26.34
C ASN A 37 -18.88 -18.26 25.24
N HIS A 38 -19.48 -18.33 24.07
CA HIS A 38 -18.99 -19.06 22.91
C HIS A 38 -18.54 -18.11 21.77
N LEU A 39 -18.43 -16.82 22.05
CA LEU A 39 -18.06 -15.83 21.06
C LEU A 39 -16.60 -15.97 20.67
N HIS A 40 -16.35 -16.15 19.38
CA HIS A 40 -15.03 -16.06 18.78
C HIS A 40 -15.04 -14.97 17.68
N ILE A 41 -14.16 -14.01 17.80
CA ILE A 41 -13.98 -12.91 16.84
C ILE A 41 -12.58 -13.03 16.23
N GLU A 42 -12.52 -13.15 14.92
CA GLU A 42 -11.27 -13.06 14.17
C GLU A 42 -11.22 -11.74 13.41
N LEU A 43 -10.17 -10.94 13.63
CA LEU A 43 -9.91 -9.69 12.91
C LEU A 43 -8.57 -9.74 12.19
N ALA A 44 -8.48 -8.99 11.08
CA ALA A 44 -7.20 -8.79 10.44
C ALA A 44 -6.30 -7.84 11.28
N VAL A 45 -4.99 -8.01 11.22
CA VAL A 45 -4.01 -7.07 11.77
C VAL A 45 -3.12 -6.52 10.66
N GLY A 46 -3.08 -5.20 10.52
CA GLY A 46 -2.36 -4.49 9.48
C GLY A 46 -1.06 -3.84 9.97
N SER A 47 -0.48 -3.00 9.12
CA SER A 47 0.86 -2.42 9.33
C SER A 47 0.90 -1.17 10.23
N GLU A 48 -0.25 -0.60 10.62
CA GLU A 48 -0.30 0.61 11.46
C GLU A 48 -0.14 0.25 12.94
N TYR A 49 1.08 -0.09 13.34
CA TYR A 49 1.46 -0.76 14.59
C TYR A 49 0.69 -0.29 15.85
N PHE A 50 0.78 1.00 16.18
CA PHE A 50 0.14 1.52 17.40
C PHE A 50 -1.39 1.61 17.28
N ILE A 51 -1.88 1.84 16.08
CA ILE A 51 -3.32 1.90 15.80
C ILE A 51 -3.94 0.50 15.86
N GLU A 52 -3.22 -0.53 15.45
CA GLU A 52 -3.66 -1.92 15.58
C GLU A 52 -3.73 -2.36 17.06
N ILE A 53 -2.75 -1.97 17.90
CA ILE A 53 -2.83 -2.19 19.35
C ILE A 53 -4.10 -1.55 19.92
N ALA A 54 -4.32 -0.28 19.59
CA ALA A 54 -5.49 0.48 20.06
C ALA A 54 -6.81 -0.11 19.54
N LYS A 55 -6.83 -0.68 18.33
CA LYS A 55 -8.00 -1.34 17.76
C LYS A 55 -8.48 -2.52 18.61
N PHE A 56 -7.60 -3.46 18.97
CA PHE A 56 -7.98 -4.62 19.77
C PHE A 56 -8.42 -4.21 21.17
N ARG A 57 -7.75 -3.22 21.79
CA ARG A 57 -8.17 -2.65 23.08
C ARG A 57 -9.56 -2.01 23.00
N ALA A 58 -9.83 -1.24 21.93
CA ALA A 58 -11.12 -0.62 21.68
C ALA A 58 -12.22 -1.66 21.45
N LEU A 59 -11.93 -2.72 20.68
CA LEU A 59 -12.86 -3.82 20.48
C LEU A 59 -13.30 -4.44 21.81
N ASN A 60 -12.33 -4.83 22.67
CA ASN A 60 -12.62 -5.43 23.96
C ASN A 60 -13.48 -4.51 24.84
N SER A 61 -13.17 -3.22 24.88
CA SER A 61 -13.97 -2.24 25.65
C SER A 61 -15.40 -2.13 25.14
N LEU A 62 -15.58 -2.11 23.81
CA LEU A 62 -16.90 -2.02 23.18
C LEU A 62 -17.70 -3.32 23.30
N LEU A 63 -17.05 -4.49 23.23
CA LEU A 63 -17.72 -5.77 23.47
C LEU A 63 -18.32 -5.82 24.88
N HIS A 64 -17.57 -5.39 25.90
CA HIS A 64 -18.09 -5.29 27.27
C HIS A 64 -19.22 -4.25 27.39
N ALA A 65 -19.14 -3.14 26.65
CA ALA A 65 -20.23 -2.16 26.64
C ALA A 65 -21.51 -2.75 26.00
N VAL A 66 -21.39 -3.49 24.90
CA VAL A 66 -22.50 -4.18 24.24
C VAL A 66 -23.07 -5.26 25.15
N SER A 67 -22.25 -6.13 25.75
CA SER A 67 -22.74 -7.22 26.60
C SER A 67 -23.56 -6.72 27.80
N LYS A 68 -23.14 -5.59 28.40
CA LYS A 68 -23.87 -4.94 29.50
C LYS A 68 -25.29 -4.51 29.10
N THR A 69 -25.51 -4.10 27.85
CA THR A 69 -26.87 -3.74 27.38
C THR A 69 -27.82 -4.95 27.30
N TYR A 70 -27.23 -6.14 27.17
CA TYR A 70 -27.95 -7.42 27.22
C TYR A 70 -27.99 -8.07 28.60
N GLY A 71 -27.51 -7.37 29.65
CA GLY A 71 -27.49 -7.87 31.01
C GLY A 71 -26.36 -8.83 31.36
N VAL A 72 -25.42 -9.06 30.42
CA VAL A 72 -24.27 -9.95 30.61
C VAL A 72 -23.05 -9.10 31.05
N THR A 73 -22.62 -9.29 32.30
CA THR A 73 -21.52 -8.52 32.88
C THR A 73 -20.20 -9.26 32.95
N ASP A 74 -20.25 -10.58 32.97
CA ASP A 74 -19.07 -11.46 32.97
C ASP A 74 -19.26 -12.56 31.91
N PHE A 75 -18.32 -12.66 30.99
CA PHE A 75 -18.33 -13.67 29.93
C PHE A 75 -16.91 -13.92 29.41
N LYS A 76 -16.69 -15.11 28.92
CA LYS A 76 -15.45 -15.50 28.25
C LYS A 76 -15.65 -15.43 26.75
N HIS A 77 -14.78 -14.72 26.08
CA HIS A 77 -14.75 -14.65 24.63
C HIS A 77 -13.33 -14.83 24.13
N THR A 78 -13.19 -15.16 22.87
CA THR A 78 -11.89 -15.34 22.21
C THR A 78 -11.75 -14.33 21.09
N VAL A 79 -10.65 -13.58 21.09
CA VAL A 79 -10.27 -12.68 20.00
C VAL A 79 -8.99 -13.19 19.37
N THR A 80 -9.04 -13.50 18.09
CA THR A 80 -7.84 -13.86 17.31
C THR A 80 -7.55 -12.83 16.25
N ALA A 81 -6.28 -12.70 15.92
CA ALA A 81 -5.82 -11.82 14.85
C ALA A 81 -5.19 -12.64 13.72
N LYS A 82 -5.46 -12.25 12.48
CA LYS A 82 -4.79 -12.79 11.29
C LYS A 82 -4.02 -11.67 10.59
N THR A 83 -2.77 -11.94 10.17
CA THR A 83 -2.01 -10.97 9.38
C THR A 83 -2.73 -10.59 8.09
N SER A 84 -2.87 -9.27 7.84
CA SER A 84 -3.75 -8.77 6.78
C SER A 84 -3.18 -8.99 5.39
N ILE A 85 -4.01 -9.46 4.46
CA ILE A 85 -3.71 -9.50 3.03
C ILE A 85 -3.47 -8.09 2.48
N TRP A 86 -4.18 -7.09 2.99
CA TRP A 86 -4.06 -5.71 2.57
C TRP A 86 -2.62 -5.18 2.60
N SER A 87 -1.84 -5.57 3.60
CA SER A 87 -0.46 -5.14 3.82
C SER A 87 0.60 -5.98 3.09
N LYS A 88 0.22 -6.99 2.32
CA LYS A 88 1.15 -7.87 1.59
C LYS A 88 1.40 -7.39 0.17
N SER A 89 2.49 -7.87 -0.43
CA SER A 89 2.87 -7.61 -1.81
C SER A 89 3.51 -8.83 -2.45
N VAL A 90 3.36 -8.95 -3.76
CA VAL A 90 4.10 -9.91 -4.60
C VAL A 90 5.48 -9.36 -4.94
N THR A 91 5.60 -8.03 -5.11
CA THR A 91 6.90 -7.38 -5.29
C THR A 91 7.65 -7.32 -3.96
N ASP A 92 8.95 -7.57 -3.99
CA ASP A 92 9.81 -7.65 -2.80
C ASP A 92 9.18 -8.52 -1.69
N ALA A 93 8.76 -9.72 -2.08
CA ALA A 93 7.90 -10.59 -1.29
C ALA A 93 8.51 -10.97 0.07
N HIS A 94 9.84 -11.07 0.19
CA HIS A 94 10.49 -11.37 1.47
C HIS A 94 10.26 -10.29 2.53
N THR A 95 10.00 -9.04 2.12
CA THR A 95 9.63 -7.96 3.05
C THR A 95 8.30 -8.25 3.76
N ASN A 96 7.45 -9.14 3.23
CA ASN A 96 6.25 -9.61 3.93
C ASN A 96 6.55 -10.32 5.26
N LEU A 97 7.74 -10.94 5.40
CA LEU A 97 8.18 -11.51 6.69
C LEU A 97 8.30 -10.45 7.78
N LEU A 98 8.91 -9.32 7.44
CA LEU A 98 9.09 -8.20 8.36
C LEU A 98 7.74 -7.57 8.73
N ARG A 99 6.84 -7.41 7.74
CA ARG A 99 5.48 -6.92 7.98
C ARG A 99 4.71 -7.84 8.91
N ALA A 100 4.70 -9.15 8.62
CA ALA A 100 4.02 -10.14 9.43
C ALA A 100 4.54 -10.18 10.89
N THR A 101 5.85 -9.95 11.09
CA THR A 101 6.43 -9.86 12.43
C THR A 101 5.89 -8.67 13.21
N THR A 102 5.89 -7.47 12.62
CA THR A 102 5.38 -6.26 13.31
C THR A 102 3.86 -6.31 13.51
N GLU A 103 3.12 -6.91 12.58
CA GLU A 103 1.68 -7.17 12.72
C GLU A 103 1.40 -8.13 13.89
N ALA A 104 2.13 -9.25 13.98
CA ALA A 104 2.00 -10.18 15.10
C ALA A 104 2.32 -9.52 16.44
N MET A 105 3.39 -8.69 16.49
CA MET A 105 3.73 -7.94 17.71
C MET A 105 2.59 -7.01 18.13
N SER A 106 2.00 -6.25 17.21
CA SER A 106 0.90 -5.33 17.54
C SER A 106 -0.35 -6.06 18.01
N ALA A 107 -0.68 -7.21 17.42
CA ALA A 107 -1.79 -8.04 17.86
C ALA A 107 -1.60 -8.55 19.30
N ILE A 108 -0.42 -9.10 19.60
CA ILE A 108 -0.09 -9.61 20.95
C ILE A 108 -0.16 -8.47 21.99
N LEU A 109 0.41 -7.30 21.68
CA LEU A 109 0.34 -6.14 22.56
C LEU A 109 -1.08 -5.55 22.68
N GLY A 110 -1.93 -5.80 21.70
CA GLY A 110 -3.36 -5.51 21.72
C GLY A 110 -4.18 -6.51 22.56
N ASN A 111 -3.52 -7.51 23.16
CA ASN A 111 -4.10 -8.52 24.02
C ASN A 111 -5.11 -9.44 23.32
N VAL A 112 -4.72 -9.99 22.16
CA VAL A 112 -5.47 -11.06 21.49
C VAL A 112 -5.10 -12.44 22.06
N ASP A 113 -6.03 -13.38 21.98
CA ASP A 113 -5.83 -14.78 22.49
C ASP A 113 -4.99 -15.64 21.55
N GLY A 114 -4.97 -15.30 20.26
CA GLY A 114 -4.18 -16.01 19.27
C GLY A 114 -3.86 -15.20 18.04
N VAL A 115 -2.77 -15.53 17.35
CA VAL A 115 -2.34 -14.88 16.12
C VAL A 115 -2.09 -15.92 15.04
N LEU A 116 -2.76 -15.76 13.89
CA LEU A 116 -2.48 -16.52 12.66
C LEU A 116 -1.58 -15.70 11.76
N ILE A 117 -0.39 -16.21 11.49
CA ILE A 117 0.63 -15.55 10.68
C ILE A 117 0.71 -16.26 9.33
N ASP A 118 0.33 -15.55 8.25
CA ASP A 118 0.42 -16.08 6.90
C ASP A 118 1.88 -16.15 6.43
N ALA A 119 2.18 -17.15 5.60
CA ALA A 119 3.48 -17.27 4.96
C ALA A 119 3.69 -16.12 3.95
N TYR A 120 4.94 -15.70 3.78
CA TYR A 120 5.28 -14.54 2.94
C TYR A 120 4.92 -14.70 1.47
N ASP A 121 4.81 -15.94 0.99
CA ASP A 121 4.51 -16.33 -0.39
C ASP A 121 3.03 -16.67 -0.62
N ASN A 122 2.19 -16.57 0.41
CA ASN A 122 0.77 -16.94 0.36
C ASN A 122 -0.03 -16.21 -0.74
N GLU A 123 0.40 -15.01 -1.14
CA GLU A 123 -0.31 -14.19 -2.11
C GLU A 123 -0.06 -14.55 -3.58
N PHE A 124 0.93 -15.38 -3.86
CA PHE A 124 1.33 -15.72 -5.23
C PHE A 124 1.71 -17.19 -5.44
N ASN A 125 1.86 -17.96 -4.38
CA ASN A 125 2.16 -19.40 -4.42
C ASN A 125 1.38 -20.15 -3.33
N ALA A 126 1.22 -21.44 -3.52
CA ALA A 126 0.89 -22.32 -2.40
C ALA A 126 2.07 -22.32 -1.42
N PRO A 127 1.88 -21.97 -0.13
CA PRO A 127 2.96 -21.87 0.83
C PRO A 127 3.79 -23.15 0.95
N SER A 128 5.09 -23.01 0.80
CA SER A 128 6.05 -24.11 0.91
C SER A 128 6.23 -24.56 2.37
N PRO A 129 6.77 -25.76 2.64
CA PRO A 129 7.16 -26.15 4.01
C PRO A 129 8.15 -25.16 4.65
N PHE A 130 9.02 -24.57 3.86
CA PHE A 130 9.97 -23.55 4.32
C PHE A 130 9.26 -22.26 4.75
N SER A 131 8.40 -21.69 3.90
CA SER A 131 7.70 -20.44 4.20
C SER A 131 6.74 -20.58 5.38
N LYS A 132 6.05 -21.73 5.49
CA LYS A 132 5.21 -22.08 6.66
C LYS A 132 6.03 -22.16 7.95
N ARG A 133 7.21 -22.79 7.89
CA ARG A 133 8.11 -22.86 9.04
C ARG A 133 8.58 -21.48 9.50
N ILE A 134 8.94 -20.60 8.55
CA ILE A 134 9.35 -19.23 8.90
C ILE A 134 8.19 -18.47 9.54
N ALA A 135 6.98 -18.55 9.00
CA ALA A 135 5.79 -17.93 9.59
C ALA A 135 5.54 -18.43 11.03
N GLY A 136 5.61 -19.74 11.27
CA GLY A 136 5.49 -20.31 12.61
C GLY A 136 6.61 -19.90 13.56
N ASN A 137 7.83 -19.71 13.07
CA ASN A 137 8.94 -19.24 13.89
C ASN A 137 8.78 -17.77 14.35
N ILE A 138 8.03 -16.93 13.65
CA ILE A 138 7.75 -15.56 14.12
C ILE A 138 7.07 -15.63 15.50
N SER A 139 5.99 -16.39 15.65
CA SER A 139 5.30 -16.51 16.94
C SER A 139 6.18 -17.17 18.01
N THR A 140 6.99 -18.16 17.62
CA THR A 140 7.92 -18.84 18.54
C THR A 140 8.99 -17.87 19.05
N ILE A 141 9.60 -17.07 18.20
CA ILE A 141 10.59 -16.04 18.57
C ILE A 141 9.97 -15.01 19.51
N LEU A 142 8.77 -14.51 19.18
CA LEU A 142 8.07 -13.53 20.01
C LEU A 142 7.77 -14.09 21.41
N LYS A 143 7.45 -15.37 21.51
CA LYS A 143 7.16 -16.05 22.79
C LYS A 143 8.43 -16.41 23.57
N GLU A 144 9.38 -17.08 22.95
CA GLU A 144 10.49 -17.76 23.65
C GLU A 144 11.75 -16.89 23.77
N GLU A 145 12.03 -16.02 22.78
CA GLU A 145 13.22 -15.15 22.76
C GLU A 145 12.89 -13.71 23.18
N SER A 146 11.75 -13.17 22.72
CA SER A 146 11.33 -11.80 23.02
C SER A 146 10.44 -11.67 24.26
N TYR A 147 10.05 -12.80 24.84
CA TYR A 147 9.29 -12.92 26.11
C TYR A 147 7.97 -12.12 26.17
N PHE A 148 7.29 -11.92 25.03
CA PHE A 148 6.02 -11.18 24.99
C PHE A 148 4.93 -11.75 25.91
N GLY A 149 4.94 -13.06 26.16
CA GLY A 149 4.02 -13.72 27.08
C GLY A 149 4.36 -13.59 28.57
N LYS A 150 5.46 -12.90 28.95
CA LYS A 150 5.87 -12.76 30.35
C LYS A 150 5.31 -11.51 31.03
N VAL A 151 4.78 -10.57 30.27
CA VAL A 151 4.24 -9.31 30.79
C VAL A 151 2.79 -9.17 30.31
N ALA A 152 1.87 -9.01 31.26
CA ALA A 152 0.49 -8.70 30.96
C ALA A 152 0.36 -7.21 30.65
N ASN A 153 -0.30 -6.87 29.53
CA ASN A 153 -0.64 -5.51 29.13
C ASN A 153 0.52 -4.48 29.24
N PRO A 154 1.66 -4.68 28.56
CA PRO A 154 2.83 -3.82 28.70
C PRO A 154 2.63 -2.42 28.12
N VAL A 155 1.52 -2.17 27.42
CA VAL A 155 1.19 -0.88 26.78
C VAL A 155 0.20 -0.05 27.62
N ASP A 156 -0.22 -0.55 28.77
CA ASP A 156 -1.14 0.13 29.66
C ASP A 156 -0.55 1.45 30.16
N GLY A 157 -1.38 2.53 30.15
CA GLY A 157 -0.94 3.86 30.55
C GLY A 157 -0.06 4.60 29.51
N ALA A 158 0.20 4.02 28.36
CA ALA A 158 0.89 4.71 27.26
C ALA A 158 -0.05 5.76 26.65
N TYR A 159 0.20 7.05 26.89
CA TYR A 159 -0.68 8.17 26.53
C TYR A 159 -1.21 8.11 25.10
N TYR A 160 -0.35 7.85 24.13
CA TYR A 160 -0.76 7.77 22.74
C TYR A 160 -1.72 6.61 22.46
N ILE A 161 -1.47 5.44 23.07
CA ILE A 161 -2.32 4.25 22.89
C ILE A 161 -3.66 4.44 23.59
N GLU A 162 -3.67 4.99 24.79
CA GLU A 162 -4.92 5.28 25.53
C GLU A 162 -5.79 6.30 24.76
N GLU A 163 -5.19 7.39 24.25
CA GLU A 163 -5.90 8.37 23.43
C GLU A 163 -6.42 7.77 22.12
N ALA A 164 -5.58 6.99 21.43
CA ALA A 164 -5.98 6.30 20.19
C ALA A 164 -7.11 5.30 20.44
N THR A 165 -7.03 4.52 21.53
CA THR A 165 -8.08 3.57 21.95
C THR A 165 -9.41 4.28 22.18
N THR A 166 -9.39 5.38 22.91
CA THR A 166 -10.59 6.20 23.20
C THR A 166 -11.19 6.74 21.90
N LYS A 167 -10.39 7.38 21.05
CA LYS A 167 -10.86 7.95 19.77
C LYS A 167 -11.40 6.90 18.80
N ILE A 168 -10.77 5.73 18.75
CA ILE A 168 -11.24 4.62 17.92
C ILE A 168 -12.58 4.10 18.48
N SER A 169 -12.69 3.91 19.79
CA SER A 169 -13.92 3.47 20.45
C SER A 169 -15.09 4.42 20.20
N GLU A 170 -14.88 5.72 20.36
CA GLU A 170 -15.91 6.74 20.09
C GLU A 170 -16.41 6.72 18.66
N LYS A 171 -15.47 6.70 17.70
CA LYS A 171 -15.81 6.66 16.26
C LYS A 171 -16.47 5.35 15.85
N ALA A 172 -15.98 4.22 16.37
CA ALA A 172 -16.56 2.92 16.10
C ALA A 172 -17.98 2.81 16.66
N LEU A 173 -18.22 3.31 17.89
CA LEU A 173 -19.55 3.36 18.49
C LEU A 173 -20.50 4.27 17.71
N ALA A 174 -20.02 5.41 17.24
CA ALA A 174 -20.84 6.32 16.42
C ALA A 174 -21.24 5.66 15.07
N LEU A 175 -20.29 5.01 14.40
CA LEU A 175 -20.56 4.27 13.16
C LEU A 175 -21.49 3.07 13.42
N PHE A 176 -21.24 2.29 14.48
CA PHE A 176 -22.11 1.20 14.91
C PHE A 176 -23.56 1.68 15.04
N LYS A 177 -23.80 2.73 15.82
CA LYS A 177 -25.14 3.30 16.01
C LYS A 177 -25.79 3.78 14.71
N SER A 178 -25.00 4.33 13.79
CA SER A 178 -25.52 4.78 12.49
C SER A 178 -26.02 3.62 11.63
N ILE A 179 -25.33 2.47 11.67
CA ILE A 179 -25.75 1.25 10.96
C ILE A 179 -26.99 0.62 11.63
N GLU A 180 -27.06 0.59 12.97
CA GLU A 180 -28.26 0.11 13.67
C GLU A 180 -29.48 0.97 13.34
N ALA A 181 -29.33 2.29 13.22
CA ALA A 181 -30.42 3.19 12.83
C ALA A 181 -30.92 2.96 11.38
N LEU A 182 -30.11 2.31 10.52
CA LEU A 182 -30.49 1.91 9.17
C LEU A 182 -31.14 0.50 9.10
N GLY A 183 -31.46 -0.09 10.25
CA GLY A 183 -32.04 -1.43 10.35
C GLY A 183 -31.01 -2.56 10.53
N GLY A 184 -29.82 -2.22 11.05
CA GLY A 184 -28.78 -3.15 11.47
C GLY A 184 -27.93 -3.71 10.32
N PHE A 185 -27.06 -4.66 10.70
CA PHE A 185 -26.05 -5.23 9.80
C PHE A 185 -26.61 -5.78 8.50
N TYR A 186 -27.61 -6.64 8.59
CA TYR A 186 -28.16 -7.35 7.42
C TYR A 186 -28.74 -6.38 6.38
N ASN A 187 -29.57 -5.42 6.82
CA ASN A 187 -30.16 -4.43 5.93
C ASN A 187 -29.10 -3.52 5.29
N ALA A 188 -28.14 -3.06 6.07
CA ALA A 188 -27.04 -2.22 5.56
C ALA A 188 -26.16 -2.99 4.55
N PHE A 189 -25.94 -4.30 4.75
CA PHE A 189 -25.19 -5.13 3.83
C PHE A 189 -25.95 -5.42 2.53
N GLU A 190 -27.23 -5.81 2.61
CA GLU A 190 -28.08 -6.08 1.43
C GLU A 190 -28.30 -4.82 0.55
N ASN A 191 -28.34 -3.65 1.17
CA ASN A 191 -28.45 -2.36 0.48
C ASN A 191 -27.08 -1.79 0.06
N GLU A 192 -25.99 -2.57 0.14
CA GLU A 192 -24.62 -2.22 -0.28
C GLU A 192 -24.00 -1.01 0.46
N ILE A 193 -24.59 -0.54 1.58
CA ILE A 193 -24.12 0.62 2.34
C ILE A 193 -22.74 0.34 2.94
N ILE A 194 -22.54 -0.84 3.56
CA ILE A 194 -21.26 -1.25 4.14
C ILE A 194 -20.20 -1.35 3.06
N GLN A 195 -20.52 -1.96 1.93
CA GLN A 195 -19.61 -2.14 0.80
C GLN A 195 -19.17 -0.79 0.23
N GLN A 196 -20.10 0.16 0.08
CA GLN A 196 -19.81 1.51 -0.42
C GLN A 196 -18.90 2.26 0.55
N GLN A 197 -19.18 2.26 1.85
CA GLN A 197 -18.37 2.93 2.86
C GLN A 197 -16.93 2.35 2.91
N ILE A 198 -16.79 1.03 2.73
CA ILE A 198 -15.47 0.39 2.63
C ILE A 198 -14.77 0.79 1.32
N ALA A 199 -15.50 0.86 0.21
CA ALA A 199 -14.95 1.24 -1.09
C ALA A 199 -14.40 2.67 -1.07
N GLU A 200 -15.08 3.62 -0.42
CA GLU A 200 -14.63 5.00 -0.26
C GLU A 200 -13.28 5.09 0.49
N ILE A 201 -13.18 4.42 1.65
CA ILE A 201 -11.92 4.36 2.41
C ILE A 201 -10.82 3.67 1.62
N ARG A 202 -11.13 2.58 0.94
CA ARG A 202 -10.18 1.87 0.08
C ARG A 202 -9.64 2.75 -1.03
N GLN A 203 -10.50 3.49 -1.72
CA GLN A 203 -10.09 4.42 -2.79
C GLN A 203 -9.19 5.53 -2.26
N GLU A 204 -9.49 6.08 -1.07
CA GLU A 204 -8.62 7.07 -0.44
C GLU A 204 -7.24 6.50 -0.10
N LYS A 205 -7.18 5.29 0.48
CA LYS A 205 -5.92 4.60 0.77
C LYS A 205 -5.10 4.37 -0.51
N ILE A 206 -5.71 3.87 -1.59
CA ILE A 206 -5.06 3.65 -2.87
C ILE A 206 -4.54 4.98 -3.46
N LYS A 207 -5.34 6.05 -3.41
CA LYS A 207 -4.92 7.39 -3.83
C LYS A 207 -3.72 7.90 -3.01
N ARG A 208 -3.70 7.68 -1.70
CA ARG A 208 -2.55 8.04 -0.87
C ARG A 208 -1.31 7.20 -1.19
N MET A 209 -1.48 5.93 -1.55
CA MET A 209 -0.39 5.07 -2.03
C MET A 209 0.13 5.52 -3.39
N SER A 210 -0.74 5.85 -4.35
CA SER A 210 -0.33 6.34 -5.67
C SER A 210 0.41 7.68 -5.59
N GLN A 211 0.09 8.50 -4.59
CA GLN A 211 0.79 9.75 -4.28
C GLN A 211 2.02 9.55 -3.36
N ARG A 212 2.36 8.30 -3.02
CA ARG A 212 3.47 7.95 -2.13
C ARG A 212 3.39 8.59 -0.72
N ARG A 213 2.19 9.02 -0.32
CA ARG A 213 1.89 9.54 1.03
C ARG A 213 1.65 8.43 2.04
N LEU A 214 1.26 7.26 1.57
CA LEU A 214 1.22 6.02 2.33
C LEU A 214 2.34 5.11 1.77
N PRO A 215 3.53 5.09 2.40
CA PRO A 215 4.64 4.30 1.91
C PRO A 215 4.43 2.81 2.16
N MET A 216 4.78 2.00 1.17
CA MET A 216 4.90 0.55 1.29
C MET A 216 6.28 0.17 0.72
N VAL A 217 7.19 -0.23 1.60
CA VAL A 217 8.59 -0.54 1.26
C VAL A 217 8.65 -1.67 0.25
N GLY A 218 9.51 -1.53 -0.77
CA GLY A 218 9.61 -2.51 -1.85
C GLY A 218 8.49 -2.43 -2.90
N VAL A 219 7.46 -1.59 -2.67
CA VAL A 219 6.29 -1.44 -3.55
C VAL A 219 6.24 -0.06 -4.20
N ASN A 220 5.79 0.97 -3.48
CA ASN A 220 5.70 2.34 -3.99
C ASN A 220 6.87 3.22 -3.53
N LYS A 221 7.73 2.70 -2.66
CA LYS A 221 8.92 3.37 -2.16
C LYS A 221 10.02 2.36 -1.88
N TYR A 222 11.26 2.73 -2.16
CA TYR A 222 12.44 1.85 -2.04
C TYR A 222 12.28 0.53 -2.81
N PRO A 223 11.94 0.58 -4.13
CA PRO A 223 11.77 -0.64 -4.91
C PRO A 223 13.09 -1.41 -5.05
N ASN A 224 12.99 -2.75 -5.08
CA ASN A 224 14.13 -3.60 -5.39
C ASN A 224 14.34 -3.65 -6.91
N LEU A 225 15.31 -2.88 -7.43
CA LEU A 225 15.59 -2.78 -8.88
C LEU A 225 16.27 -4.03 -9.46
N MET A 226 16.83 -4.88 -8.60
CA MET A 226 17.46 -6.15 -9.03
C MET A 226 16.47 -7.30 -9.11
N GLU A 227 15.24 -7.09 -8.63
CA GLU A 227 14.22 -8.12 -8.64
C GLU A 227 13.71 -8.38 -10.06
N LYS A 228 13.67 -9.65 -10.45
CA LYS A 228 13.05 -10.13 -11.69
C LYS A 228 11.83 -10.98 -11.31
N ILE A 229 10.65 -10.50 -11.66
CA ILE A 229 9.38 -11.19 -11.39
C ILE A 229 8.78 -11.60 -12.72
N SER A 230 8.31 -12.85 -12.82
CA SER A 230 7.52 -13.25 -14.00
C SER A 230 6.17 -12.52 -14.01
N ALA A 231 5.72 -12.08 -15.17
CA ALA A 231 4.41 -11.46 -15.34
C ALA A 231 3.26 -12.34 -14.83
N THR A 232 3.42 -13.67 -14.87
CA THR A 232 2.44 -14.65 -14.39
C THR A 232 2.26 -14.64 -12.86
N MET A 233 3.28 -14.24 -12.09
CA MET A 233 3.18 -14.11 -10.64
C MET A 233 2.39 -12.87 -10.21
N LEU A 234 2.30 -11.87 -11.08
CA LEU A 234 1.59 -10.63 -10.83
C LEU A 234 0.10 -10.78 -11.21
N SER A 235 -0.69 -11.34 -10.31
CA SER A 235 -2.13 -11.56 -10.52
C SER A 235 -2.90 -10.24 -10.60
N GLU A 236 -4.00 -10.24 -11.35
CA GLU A 236 -4.88 -9.05 -11.45
C GLU A 236 -5.74 -8.82 -10.21
N GLY A 237 -5.68 -9.70 -9.23
CA GLY A 237 -6.61 -9.73 -8.11
C GLY A 237 -8.01 -10.23 -8.50
N ALA A 238 -8.82 -10.54 -7.52
CA ALA A 238 -10.22 -10.92 -7.76
C ALA A 238 -11.00 -9.70 -8.26
N LYS A 239 -11.82 -9.88 -9.30
CA LYS A 239 -12.69 -8.83 -9.82
C LYS A 239 -13.71 -8.43 -8.75
N PRO A 240 -13.97 -7.12 -8.55
CA PRO A 240 -15.02 -6.67 -7.65
C PRO A 240 -16.35 -7.31 -8.00
N GLN A 241 -17.03 -7.88 -7.01
CA GLN A 241 -18.40 -8.33 -7.13
C GLN A 241 -19.29 -7.35 -6.34
N THR A 242 -20.47 -7.04 -6.85
CA THR A 242 -21.29 -5.94 -6.30
C THR A 242 -21.69 -6.14 -4.85
N LYS A 243 -22.07 -7.34 -4.44
CA LYS A 243 -22.52 -7.61 -3.06
C LYS A 243 -21.50 -8.31 -2.16
N VAL A 244 -20.30 -8.56 -2.64
CA VAL A 244 -19.30 -9.34 -1.89
C VAL A 244 -18.11 -8.47 -1.53
N LEU A 245 -17.68 -8.52 -0.27
CA LEU A 245 -16.42 -7.94 0.18
C LEU A 245 -15.27 -8.85 -0.23
N VAL A 246 -14.52 -8.44 -1.24
CA VAL A 246 -13.40 -9.22 -1.78
C VAL A 246 -12.10 -8.79 -1.11
N PRO A 247 -11.38 -9.70 -0.44
CA PRO A 247 -10.04 -9.44 0.06
C PRO A 247 -9.07 -9.10 -1.08
N ARG A 248 -8.17 -8.14 -0.83
CA ARG A 248 -7.21 -7.69 -1.82
C ARG A 248 -5.97 -7.06 -1.19
N ARG A 249 -4.86 -7.08 -1.90
CA ARG A 249 -3.65 -6.34 -1.53
C ARG A 249 -3.80 -4.84 -1.85
N ALA A 250 -3.21 -4.00 -1.03
CA ALA A 250 -3.07 -2.57 -1.30
C ALA A 250 -2.14 -2.27 -2.49
N SER A 251 -1.23 -3.19 -2.78
CA SER A 251 -0.20 -3.09 -3.82
C SER A 251 -0.69 -3.35 -5.25
N LEU A 252 -1.92 -3.86 -5.44
CA LEU A 252 -2.40 -4.38 -6.74
C LEU A 252 -2.24 -3.41 -7.91
N GLU A 253 -2.55 -2.12 -7.72
CA GLU A 253 -2.43 -1.13 -8.79
C GLU A 253 -0.98 -0.87 -9.18
N ILE A 254 -0.06 -0.97 -8.23
CA ILE A 254 1.38 -0.81 -8.46
C ILE A 254 1.96 -2.09 -9.08
N GLU A 255 1.52 -3.24 -8.60
CA GLU A 255 1.85 -4.53 -9.21
C GLU A 255 1.38 -4.62 -10.67
N ALA A 256 0.23 -4.03 -11.01
CA ALA A 256 -0.26 -3.95 -12.38
C ALA A 256 0.67 -3.14 -13.30
N ILE A 257 1.23 -2.04 -12.80
CA ILE A 257 2.26 -1.27 -13.52
C ILE A 257 3.50 -2.13 -13.75
N ARG A 258 3.97 -2.83 -12.70
CA ARG A 258 5.11 -3.73 -12.81
C ARG A 258 4.84 -4.83 -13.84
N LYS A 259 3.65 -5.45 -13.80
CA LYS A 259 3.22 -6.47 -14.76
C LYS A 259 3.30 -5.97 -16.20
N THR A 260 2.84 -4.74 -16.45
CA THR A 260 2.91 -4.13 -17.80
C THR A 260 4.35 -4.06 -18.32
N THR A 261 5.32 -3.71 -17.46
CA THR A 261 6.74 -3.72 -17.84
C THR A 261 7.26 -5.14 -18.06
N GLU A 262 6.93 -6.10 -17.20
CA GLU A 262 7.42 -7.47 -17.33
C GLU A 262 6.88 -8.13 -18.62
N VAL A 263 5.59 -7.91 -18.96
CA VAL A 263 5.01 -8.36 -20.24
C VAL A 263 5.76 -7.73 -21.43
N LEU A 264 6.04 -6.43 -21.37
CA LEU A 264 6.80 -5.76 -22.42
C LEU A 264 8.21 -6.38 -22.56
N VAL A 265 8.87 -6.65 -21.44
CA VAL A 265 10.21 -7.29 -21.43
C VAL A 265 10.17 -8.69 -22.00
N GLU A 266 9.13 -9.47 -21.73
CA GLU A 266 8.95 -10.81 -22.30
C GLU A 266 8.71 -10.75 -23.83
N GLU A 267 7.97 -9.71 -24.32
CA GLU A 267 7.70 -9.52 -25.74
C GLU A 267 8.96 -9.12 -26.55
N ILE A 268 9.75 -8.17 -26.04
CA ILE A 268 10.85 -7.54 -26.80
C ILE A 268 12.25 -7.98 -26.35
N ASN A 269 12.33 -8.86 -25.33
CA ASN A 269 13.59 -9.32 -24.71
C ASN A 269 14.53 -8.17 -24.28
N LYS A 270 13.97 -6.99 -23.97
CA LYS A 270 14.72 -5.81 -23.52
C LYS A 270 13.96 -5.08 -22.43
N ARG A 271 14.64 -4.76 -21.32
CA ARG A 271 14.08 -3.91 -20.26
C ARG A 271 14.25 -2.43 -20.61
N PRO A 272 13.21 -1.60 -20.48
CA PRO A 272 13.33 -0.16 -20.69
C PRO A 272 14.34 0.46 -19.72
N ILE A 273 15.21 1.31 -20.25
CA ILE A 273 16.32 1.93 -19.52
C ILE A 273 16.01 3.41 -19.28
N VAL A 274 16.23 3.85 -18.03
CA VAL A 274 16.09 5.25 -17.60
C VAL A 274 17.45 5.84 -17.28
N GLU A 275 17.80 6.95 -17.92
CA GLU A 275 18.96 7.76 -17.60
C GLU A 275 18.59 8.99 -16.78
N LEU A 276 19.31 9.21 -15.67
CA LEU A 276 19.16 10.39 -14.83
C LEU A 276 20.24 11.41 -15.22
N ALA A 277 19.89 12.35 -16.11
CA ALA A 277 20.78 13.37 -16.63
C ALA A 277 20.84 14.57 -15.69
N SER A 278 21.94 14.68 -14.92
CA SER A 278 22.10 15.69 -13.89
C SER A 278 23.13 16.75 -14.26
N PHE A 279 22.86 18.00 -13.89
CA PHE A 279 23.80 19.13 -14.00
C PHE A 279 23.53 20.19 -12.92
N GLY A 280 24.42 21.15 -12.75
CA GLY A 280 24.23 22.29 -11.85
C GLY A 280 24.37 21.97 -10.37
N ASN A 281 23.49 22.51 -9.52
CA ASN A 281 23.60 22.45 -8.06
C ASN A 281 23.68 21.02 -7.52
N LEU A 282 24.76 20.69 -6.81
CA LEU A 282 25.07 19.35 -6.33
C LEU A 282 23.97 18.76 -5.44
N THR A 283 23.49 19.52 -4.47
CA THR A 283 22.52 19.04 -3.47
C THR A 283 21.18 18.71 -4.13
N MET A 284 20.67 19.64 -4.93
CA MET A 284 19.35 19.50 -5.55
C MET A 284 19.34 18.45 -6.67
N ARG A 285 20.37 18.41 -7.52
CA ARG A 285 20.45 17.40 -8.57
C ARG A 285 20.46 15.98 -8.00
N LYS A 286 21.27 15.74 -6.93
CA LYS A 286 21.31 14.43 -6.26
C LYS A 286 19.98 14.07 -5.61
N ALA A 287 19.34 15.00 -4.93
CA ALA A 287 18.01 14.77 -4.31
C ALA A 287 16.96 14.41 -5.36
N ARG A 288 16.96 15.12 -6.51
CA ARG A 288 16.02 14.87 -7.61
C ARG A 288 16.35 13.58 -8.38
N ALA A 289 17.62 13.28 -8.55
CA ALA A 289 18.02 12.01 -9.14
C ALA A 289 17.61 10.82 -8.25
N ALA A 290 17.85 10.89 -6.93
CA ALA A 290 17.44 9.87 -5.98
C ALA A 290 15.90 9.70 -5.95
N PHE A 291 15.15 10.81 -5.99
CA PHE A 291 13.69 10.77 -6.11
C PHE A 291 13.25 10.06 -7.40
N SER A 292 13.86 10.41 -8.54
CA SER A 292 13.52 9.85 -9.86
C SER A 292 13.88 8.38 -9.96
N TYR A 293 15.02 7.99 -9.37
CA TYR A 293 15.46 6.61 -9.27
C TYR A 293 14.44 5.73 -8.57
N ASP A 294 13.98 6.16 -7.42
CA ASP A 294 12.97 5.47 -6.63
C ASP A 294 11.57 5.52 -7.31
N PHE A 295 11.19 6.67 -7.88
CA PHE A 295 9.89 6.85 -8.55
C PHE A 295 9.72 5.97 -9.78
N LEU A 296 10.73 5.95 -10.65
CA LEU A 296 10.68 5.18 -11.91
C LEU A 296 11.05 3.70 -11.68
N GLY A 297 11.84 3.40 -10.65
CA GLY A 297 12.14 2.03 -10.25
C GLY A 297 10.93 1.20 -9.86
N VAL A 298 9.87 1.85 -9.36
CA VAL A 298 8.57 1.20 -9.05
C VAL A 298 7.98 0.50 -10.28
N SER A 299 8.19 1.02 -11.48
CA SER A 299 7.70 0.43 -12.73
C SER A 299 8.41 -0.87 -13.14
N GLY A 300 9.57 -1.16 -12.53
CA GLY A 300 10.45 -2.24 -12.98
C GLY A 300 11.36 -1.88 -14.15
N PHE A 301 11.49 -0.59 -14.48
CA PHE A 301 12.52 -0.14 -15.44
C PHE A 301 13.91 -0.32 -14.85
N GLU A 302 14.90 -0.47 -15.72
CA GLU A 302 16.30 -0.38 -15.35
C GLU A 302 16.65 1.12 -15.19
N VAL A 303 16.88 1.58 -13.98
CA VAL A 303 17.24 2.98 -13.74
C VAL A 303 18.74 3.07 -13.47
N TRP A 304 19.45 3.78 -14.34
CA TRP A 304 20.87 4.00 -14.14
C TRP A 304 21.15 4.98 -13.00
N GLN A 305 22.31 4.83 -12.38
CA GLN A 305 22.77 5.80 -11.41
C GLN A 305 22.90 7.19 -12.03
N GLU A 306 22.80 8.23 -11.19
CA GLU A 306 22.96 9.62 -11.61
C GLU A 306 24.22 9.81 -12.44
N LYS A 307 24.06 10.39 -13.64
CA LYS A 307 25.17 10.82 -14.48
C LYS A 307 25.24 12.33 -14.48
N ASN A 308 26.36 12.84 -13.92
CA ASN A 308 26.62 14.28 -13.87
C ASN A 308 27.28 14.77 -15.14
N TYR A 309 26.78 15.85 -15.67
CA TYR A 309 27.32 16.54 -16.84
C TYR A 309 27.78 17.95 -16.49
N GLU A 310 28.75 18.48 -17.23
CA GLU A 310 29.31 19.79 -16.98
C GLU A 310 28.31 20.94 -17.29
N SER A 311 27.41 20.75 -18.26
CA SER A 311 26.41 21.71 -18.66
C SER A 311 25.12 21.05 -19.14
N ALA A 312 24.02 21.79 -19.13
CA ALA A 312 22.73 21.36 -19.68
C ALA A 312 22.83 20.99 -21.17
N GLN A 313 23.62 21.72 -21.93
CA GLN A 313 23.79 21.46 -23.36
C GLN A 313 24.55 20.15 -23.62
N THR A 314 25.63 19.88 -22.87
CA THR A 314 26.37 18.61 -22.94
C THR A 314 25.48 17.45 -22.52
N ALA A 315 24.74 17.62 -21.41
CA ALA A 315 23.79 16.63 -20.93
C ALA A 315 22.75 16.28 -22.00
N ALA A 316 22.15 17.27 -22.66
CA ALA A 316 21.15 17.09 -23.69
C ALA A 316 21.69 16.30 -24.89
N LYS A 317 22.85 16.66 -25.42
CA LYS A 317 23.47 15.98 -26.56
C LYS A 317 23.81 14.53 -26.26
N VAL A 318 24.47 14.28 -25.12
CA VAL A 318 24.93 12.93 -24.76
C VAL A 318 23.74 12.02 -24.41
N SER A 319 22.77 12.50 -23.62
CA SER A 319 21.60 11.70 -23.26
C SER A 319 20.66 11.43 -24.44
N ALA A 320 20.58 12.34 -25.41
CA ALA A 320 19.81 12.11 -26.64
C ALA A 320 20.32 10.92 -27.45
N THR A 321 21.64 10.70 -27.46
CA THR A 321 22.30 9.62 -28.23
C THR A 321 22.64 8.38 -27.39
N SER A 322 22.37 8.39 -26.09
CA SER A 322 22.60 7.24 -25.20
C SER A 322 21.67 6.07 -25.50
N ASN A 323 21.93 4.91 -24.91
CA ASN A 323 21.07 3.71 -25.07
C ASN A 323 19.87 3.67 -24.12
N SER A 324 19.47 4.82 -23.55
CA SER A 324 18.29 4.93 -22.68
C SER A 324 17.01 5.09 -23.51
N ASP A 325 15.88 4.64 -22.95
CA ASP A 325 14.55 4.81 -23.55
C ASP A 325 13.82 6.02 -22.92
N VAL A 326 14.21 6.36 -21.68
CA VAL A 326 13.69 7.49 -20.91
C VAL A 326 14.85 8.33 -20.38
N VAL A 327 14.77 9.63 -20.47
CA VAL A 327 15.74 10.56 -19.87
C VAL A 327 15.03 11.48 -18.88
N VAL A 328 15.59 11.61 -17.68
CA VAL A 328 15.08 12.52 -16.64
C VAL A 328 16.09 13.62 -16.38
N ILE A 329 15.68 14.86 -16.57
CA ILE A 329 16.48 16.04 -16.26
C ILE A 329 16.44 16.27 -14.74
N CYS A 330 17.62 16.29 -14.09
CA CYS A 330 17.77 16.47 -12.65
C CYS A 330 18.69 17.66 -12.35
N SER A 331 18.11 18.78 -11.86
CA SER A 331 18.84 19.97 -11.43
C SER A 331 18.04 20.79 -10.41
N SER A 332 18.47 21.98 -10.05
CA SER A 332 17.75 22.89 -9.16
C SER A 332 16.74 23.75 -9.93
N ASP A 333 15.78 24.39 -9.24
CA ASP A 333 14.81 25.29 -9.90
C ASP A 333 15.48 26.48 -10.58
N PRO A 334 16.50 27.17 -9.97
CA PRO A 334 17.26 28.21 -10.67
C PRO A 334 17.99 27.70 -11.92
N ASP A 335 18.58 26.50 -11.85
CA ASP A 335 19.25 25.89 -13.03
C ASP A 335 18.25 25.58 -14.14
N TYR A 336 17.01 25.19 -13.79
CA TYR A 336 15.96 24.96 -14.77
C TYR A 336 15.51 26.25 -15.46
N GLU A 337 15.31 27.34 -14.72
CA GLU A 337 14.96 28.64 -15.28
C GLU A 337 16.05 29.12 -16.26
N ALA A 338 17.32 28.88 -15.93
CA ALA A 338 18.45 29.31 -16.76
C ALA A 338 18.67 28.43 -18.00
N SER A 339 18.40 27.11 -17.94
CA SER A 339 18.94 26.20 -18.97
C SER A 339 18.04 25.03 -19.39
N ALA A 340 16.90 24.80 -18.73
CA ALA A 340 16.05 23.65 -19.08
C ALA A 340 15.45 23.77 -20.49
N LEU A 341 15.10 24.98 -20.95
CA LEU A 341 14.57 25.19 -22.30
C LEU A 341 15.63 24.85 -23.35
N THR A 342 16.88 25.28 -23.15
CA THR A 342 18.01 24.94 -24.03
C THR A 342 18.28 23.43 -24.03
N PHE A 343 18.16 22.78 -22.85
CA PHE A 343 18.26 21.33 -22.77
C PHE A 343 17.22 20.65 -23.66
N VAL A 344 15.92 20.98 -23.47
CA VAL A 344 14.82 20.33 -24.20
C VAL A 344 14.96 20.54 -25.70
N GLN A 345 15.25 21.77 -26.16
CA GLN A 345 15.44 22.08 -27.59
C GLN A 345 16.63 21.31 -28.18
N THR A 346 17.78 21.32 -27.49
CA THR A 346 18.96 20.58 -27.93
C THR A 346 18.72 19.07 -27.96
N PHE A 347 18.05 18.56 -26.94
CA PHE A 347 17.70 17.12 -26.87
C PHE A 347 16.79 16.74 -28.06
N ARG A 348 15.74 17.50 -28.30
CA ARG A 348 14.77 17.21 -29.36
C ARG A 348 15.33 17.37 -30.76
N SER A 349 16.33 18.24 -30.97
CA SER A 349 17.04 18.32 -32.25
C SER A 349 17.88 17.08 -32.57
N HIS A 350 18.24 16.27 -31.57
CA HIS A 350 19.01 15.03 -31.73
C HIS A 350 18.14 13.76 -31.58
N ASN A 351 17.05 13.84 -30.82
CA ASN A 351 16.15 12.70 -30.60
C ASN A 351 14.71 13.19 -30.34
N SER A 352 13.80 12.82 -31.24
CA SER A 352 12.37 13.16 -31.14
C SER A 352 11.54 12.12 -30.39
N GLU A 353 12.05 10.88 -30.24
CA GLU A 353 11.26 9.71 -29.84
C GLU A 353 11.37 9.40 -28.34
N LYS A 354 12.58 9.46 -27.77
CA LYS A 354 12.78 9.14 -26.36
C LYS A 354 11.86 9.90 -25.46
N VAL A 355 11.43 9.26 -24.36
CA VAL A 355 10.66 9.95 -23.34
C VAL A 355 11.57 10.90 -22.55
N LEU A 356 11.20 12.17 -22.52
CA LEU A 356 11.95 13.23 -21.81
C LEU A 356 11.12 13.76 -20.64
N LEU A 357 11.61 13.55 -19.43
CA LEU A 357 10.99 13.99 -18.19
C LEU A 357 11.84 15.03 -17.48
N LEU A 358 11.22 15.80 -16.58
CA LEU A 358 11.92 16.72 -15.68
C LEU A 358 11.55 16.39 -14.23
N ALA A 359 12.56 16.25 -13.36
CA ALA A 359 12.37 16.02 -11.94
C ALA A 359 12.15 17.36 -11.21
N GLY A 360 10.91 17.71 -10.94
CA GLY A 360 10.49 18.97 -10.32
C GLY A 360 9.17 19.46 -10.89
N ASN A 361 8.76 20.66 -10.50
CA ASN A 361 7.58 21.31 -11.03
C ASN A 361 7.83 22.81 -11.24
N PRO A 362 8.64 23.20 -12.24
CA PRO A 362 8.96 24.60 -12.50
C PRO A 362 7.79 25.31 -13.20
N VAL A 363 6.78 25.71 -12.44
CA VAL A 363 5.51 26.25 -12.93
C VAL A 363 5.70 27.40 -13.92
N ASN A 364 6.68 28.28 -13.67
CA ASN A 364 6.92 29.51 -14.48
C ASN A 364 7.35 29.20 -15.92
N ILE A 365 8.01 28.08 -16.16
CA ILE A 365 8.55 27.73 -17.49
C ILE A 365 7.94 26.46 -18.08
N LEU A 366 7.02 25.83 -17.36
CA LEU A 366 6.48 24.52 -17.73
C LEU A 366 5.82 24.50 -19.11
N ASP A 367 5.04 25.50 -19.44
CA ASP A 367 4.36 25.59 -20.73
C ASP A 367 5.35 25.74 -21.89
N ALA A 368 6.39 26.56 -21.71
CA ALA A 368 7.48 26.69 -22.68
C ALA A 368 8.25 25.37 -22.87
N LEU A 369 8.53 24.64 -21.79
CA LEU A 369 9.19 23.33 -21.85
C LEU A 369 8.34 22.30 -22.58
N LYS A 370 7.04 22.24 -22.32
CA LYS A 370 6.10 21.36 -23.03
C LYS A 370 6.00 21.70 -24.52
N ALA A 371 5.91 22.99 -24.84
CA ALA A 371 5.93 23.44 -26.23
C ALA A 371 7.22 23.07 -26.97
N ALA A 372 8.36 23.06 -26.26
CA ALA A 372 9.66 22.65 -26.80
C ALA A 372 9.80 21.12 -26.90
N GLY A 373 8.89 20.32 -26.34
CA GLY A 373 8.87 18.86 -26.43
C GLY A 373 9.18 18.09 -25.15
N LEU A 374 9.10 18.71 -23.96
CA LEU A 374 9.11 17.99 -22.71
C LEU A 374 7.82 17.17 -22.57
N ASP A 375 7.92 15.88 -22.20
CA ASP A 375 6.77 15.00 -22.10
C ASP A 375 5.96 15.19 -20.83
N ASP A 376 6.62 15.20 -19.69
CA ASP A 376 5.98 15.41 -18.39
C ASP A 376 6.99 15.79 -17.31
N CYS A 377 6.47 16.16 -16.14
CA CYS A 377 7.25 16.39 -14.92
C CYS A 377 6.92 15.35 -13.87
N ILE A 378 7.94 14.94 -13.10
CA ILE A 378 7.78 14.07 -11.94
C ILE A 378 8.19 14.80 -10.66
N HIS A 379 7.31 14.79 -9.67
CA HIS A 379 7.52 15.50 -8.40
C HIS A 379 6.76 14.82 -7.25
N MET A 380 6.93 15.30 -6.03
CA MET A 380 6.34 14.69 -4.82
C MET A 380 4.80 14.60 -4.81
N LYS A 381 4.11 15.38 -5.65
CA LYS A 381 2.64 15.34 -5.79
C LYS A 381 2.19 14.53 -7.01
N SER A 382 3.09 14.00 -7.80
CA SER A 382 2.76 13.16 -8.96
C SER A 382 2.11 11.85 -8.51
N ASP A 383 1.07 11.46 -9.24
CA ASP A 383 0.47 10.14 -9.10
C ASP A 383 1.34 9.12 -9.84
N VAL A 384 1.95 8.21 -9.09
CA VAL A 384 2.90 7.24 -9.65
C VAL A 384 2.23 6.31 -10.65
N ILE A 385 0.97 5.91 -10.39
CA ILE A 385 0.24 4.98 -11.24
C ILE A 385 -0.04 5.62 -12.60
N GLN A 386 -0.65 6.81 -12.59
CA GLN A 386 -1.02 7.52 -13.82
C GLN A 386 0.21 7.96 -14.62
N THR A 387 1.23 8.46 -13.94
CA THR A 387 2.45 8.96 -14.59
C THR A 387 3.21 7.83 -15.26
N ILE A 388 3.45 6.73 -14.55
CA ILE A 388 4.17 5.57 -15.12
C ILE A 388 3.38 4.94 -16.26
N ALA A 389 2.05 4.79 -16.13
CA ALA A 389 1.23 4.25 -17.21
C ALA A 389 1.33 5.05 -18.53
N LYS A 390 1.44 6.39 -18.43
CA LYS A 390 1.69 7.25 -19.61
C LYS A 390 3.07 7.00 -20.20
N ILE A 391 4.10 6.91 -19.35
CA ILE A 391 5.48 6.64 -19.76
C ILE A 391 5.57 5.28 -20.46
N GLN A 392 5.00 4.24 -19.87
CA GLN A 392 4.98 2.89 -20.42
C GLN A 392 4.33 2.86 -21.81
N LYS A 393 3.17 3.51 -21.98
CA LYS A 393 2.51 3.60 -23.30
C LYS A 393 3.39 4.25 -24.35
N LYS A 394 4.12 5.31 -24.00
CA LYS A 394 5.01 6.02 -24.93
C LYS A 394 6.25 5.16 -25.26
N VAL A 395 6.88 4.56 -24.26
CA VAL A 395 8.01 3.65 -24.43
C VAL A 395 7.63 2.47 -25.32
N GLN A 396 6.50 1.81 -25.05
CA GLN A 396 6.02 0.68 -25.87
C GLN A 396 5.78 1.08 -27.33
N LYS A 397 5.17 2.27 -27.55
CA LYS A 397 4.96 2.78 -28.91
C LYS A 397 6.29 3.01 -29.65
N ASN A 398 7.27 3.62 -28.98
CA ASN A 398 8.57 3.94 -29.57
C ASN A 398 9.36 2.68 -29.90
N ILE A 399 9.37 1.69 -29.03
CA ILE A 399 10.08 0.40 -29.26
C ILE A 399 9.44 -0.33 -30.43
N LYS A 400 8.11 -0.45 -30.49
CA LYS A 400 7.41 -1.11 -31.60
C LYS A 400 7.59 -0.38 -32.95
N ALA A 401 7.83 0.92 -32.96
CA ALA A 401 8.12 1.70 -34.16
C ALA A 401 9.55 1.49 -34.69
N LEU A 402 10.48 0.99 -33.86
CA LEU A 402 11.86 0.66 -34.26
C LEU A 402 11.99 -0.76 -34.83
N GLU A 403 10.99 -1.61 -34.64
CA GLU A 403 10.96 -3.00 -35.13
C GLU A 403 10.27 -3.15 -36.52
N VAL A 404 9.68 -2.07 -37.03
CA VAL A 404 9.06 -1.96 -38.36
C VAL A 404 10.00 -1.19 -39.31
#